data_0ceadd66a334fa9309faed245311ae78
#
_entry.id   0ceadd66a334fa9309faed245311ae78
#
_cell.length_a   1.000
_cell.length_b   1.000
_cell.length_c   1.000
_cell.angle_alpha   90.00
_cell.angle_beta   90.00
_cell.angle_gamma   90.00
#
_symmetry.space_group_name_H-M   'P 1'
#
loop_
_entity.id
_entity.type
_entity.pdbx_description
1 polymer ?
#
loop_
_entity_poly.entity_id
_entity_poly.type
_entity_poly.pdbx_seq_one_letter_code
_entity_poly.pdbx_strand_id
1 'polypeptide(L)'
;MANQMALWLDREGAAEMSCIAGVGGGVISLVRTAQSRRPILALDGCVLKCVSACLSNAGVSADTLLVLSDYDVKKCKHADFDPVQAVEVYARAVLPAALALRGGDERWARAAATGDAPTDRVATHAT
;
A
#
# COMPACT_ATOMS: atom_id res chain seq x y z
N MET A 1 1.26 11.75 -7.46
CA MET A 1 0.78 10.51 -8.12
C MET A 1 0.50 9.40 -7.12
N ALA A 2 1.44 8.93 -6.30
CA ALA A 2 1.23 7.83 -5.36
C ALA A 2 0.00 7.99 -4.45
N ASN A 3 -0.18 9.16 -3.85
CA ASN A 3 -1.36 9.46 -3.03
C ASN A 3 -2.67 9.36 -3.82
N GLN A 4 -2.69 9.81 -5.07
CA GLN A 4 -3.86 9.71 -5.92
C GLN A 4 -4.21 8.25 -6.24
N MET A 5 -3.21 7.41 -6.47
CA MET A 5 -3.41 5.98 -6.71
C MET A 5 -3.95 5.26 -5.47
N ALA A 6 -3.47 5.62 -4.27
CA ALA A 6 -4.03 5.09 -3.03
C ALA A 6 -5.50 5.49 -2.84
N LEU A 7 -5.87 6.73 -3.19
CA LEU A 7 -7.26 7.18 -3.20
C LEU A 7 -8.12 6.39 -4.20
N TRP A 8 -7.60 6.08 -5.39
CA TRP A 8 -8.33 5.27 -6.36
C TRP A 8 -8.59 3.85 -5.84
N LEU A 9 -7.57 3.20 -5.25
CA LEU A 9 -7.73 1.87 -4.64
C LEU A 9 -8.81 1.86 -3.56
N ASP A 10 -8.83 2.88 -2.71
CA ASP A 10 -9.81 3.02 -1.63
C ASP A 10 -11.23 3.20 -2.17
N ARG A 11 -11.41 4.09 -3.14
CA ARG A 11 -12.71 4.37 -3.76
C ARG A 11 -13.27 3.19 -4.55
N GLU A 12 -12.40 2.41 -5.18
CA GLU A 12 -12.78 1.18 -5.90
C GLU A 12 -12.98 -0.02 -4.95
N GLY A 13 -12.67 0.13 -3.68
CA GLY A 13 -12.75 -0.97 -2.71
C GLY A 13 -11.71 -2.06 -2.91
N ALA A 14 -10.63 -1.78 -3.65
CA ALA A 14 -9.53 -2.72 -3.88
C ALA A 14 -8.58 -2.81 -2.68
N ALA A 15 -8.41 -1.72 -1.93
CA ALA A 15 -7.69 -1.65 -0.68
C ALA A 15 -8.19 -0.46 0.16
N GLU A 16 -7.95 -0.49 1.46
CA GLU A 16 -8.24 0.60 2.37
C GLU A 16 -7.03 1.55 2.46
N MET A 17 -7.24 2.83 2.21
CA MET A 17 -6.17 3.82 2.33
C MET A 17 -5.88 4.16 3.79
N SER A 18 -4.62 4.13 4.18
CA SER A 18 -4.14 4.62 5.47
C SER A 18 -3.38 5.94 5.31
N CYS A 19 -3.31 6.73 6.38
CA CYS A 19 -2.58 8.00 6.38
C CYS A 19 -1.11 7.79 6.77
N ILE A 20 -0.23 7.76 5.78
CA ILE A 20 1.20 7.51 6.03
C ILE A 20 1.87 8.64 6.84
N ALA A 21 1.40 9.88 6.70
CA ALA A 21 1.90 10.98 7.51
C ALA A 21 1.63 10.77 9.00
N GLY A 22 0.46 10.22 9.34
CA GLY A 22 0.13 9.86 10.72
C GLY A 22 0.93 8.67 11.24
N VAL A 23 1.21 7.67 10.39
CA VAL A 23 2.11 6.55 10.75
C VAL A 23 3.51 7.07 11.03
N GLY A 24 4.08 7.86 10.13
CA GLY A 24 5.40 8.46 10.28
C GLY A 24 5.49 9.45 11.43
N GLY A 25 4.41 10.15 11.74
CA GLY A 25 4.30 11.09 12.86
C GLY A 25 3.99 10.43 14.22
N GLY A 26 3.82 9.11 14.27
CA GLY A 26 3.59 8.37 15.51
C GLY A 26 2.16 8.51 16.09
N VAL A 27 1.16 8.81 15.24
CA VAL A 27 -0.25 8.85 15.67
C VAL A 27 -0.69 7.43 16.07
N ILE A 28 -0.98 7.22 17.34
CA ILE A 28 -1.13 5.90 17.96
C ILE A 28 -2.14 5.01 17.22
N SER A 29 -3.30 5.53 16.85
CA SER A 29 -4.34 4.76 16.15
C SER A 29 -3.87 4.29 14.76
N LEU A 30 -3.14 5.13 14.03
CA LEU A 30 -2.61 4.82 12.70
C LEU A 30 -1.42 3.86 12.76
N VAL A 31 -0.55 4.01 13.77
CA VAL A 31 0.54 3.06 14.03
C VAL A 31 -0.02 1.68 14.36
N ARG A 32 -1.05 1.61 15.24
CA ARG A 32 -1.73 0.34 15.54
C ARG A 32 -2.37 -0.30 14.31
N THR A 33 -2.97 0.49 13.45
CA THR A 33 -3.51 0.00 12.17
C THR A 33 -2.42 -0.61 11.31
N ALA A 34 -1.26 0.07 11.16
CA ALA A 34 -0.12 -0.46 10.43
C ALA A 34 0.43 -1.75 11.05
N GLN A 35 0.40 -1.87 12.38
CA GLN A 35 0.86 -3.04 13.14
C GLN A 35 -0.17 -4.17 13.23
N SER A 36 -1.36 -4.02 12.65
CA SER A 36 -2.48 -4.97 12.77
C SER A 36 -2.29 -6.28 12.01
N ARG A 37 -1.15 -6.47 11.38
CA ARG A 37 -0.80 -7.62 10.53
C ARG A 37 -1.65 -7.78 9.27
N ARG A 38 -2.35 -6.73 8.86
CA ARG A 38 -3.04 -6.69 7.57
C ARG A 38 -2.04 -6.47 6.44
N PRO A 39 -2.12 -7.15 5.23
CA PRO A 39 -1.16 -6.94 4.14
C PRO A 39 -1.06 -5.48 3.75
N ILE A 40 0.15 -5.00 3.61
CA ILE A 40 0.45 -3.61 3.30
C ILE A 40 1.01 -3.51 1.88
N LEU A 41 0.31 -2.77 1.03
CA LEU A 41 0.83 -2.26 -0.22
C LEU A 41 1.39 -0.85 0.02
N ALA A 42 2.69 -0.70 -0.08
CA ALA A 42 3.34 0.60 0.00
C ALA A 42 3.56 1.17 -1.41
N LEU A 43 3.13 2.41 -1.61
CA LEU A 43 3.30 3.16 -2.86
C LEU A 43 4.26 4.32 -2.61
N ASP A 44 5.51 4.18 -3.01
CA ASP A 44 6.52 5.23 -2.97
C ASP A 44 6.64 5.93 -4.32
N GLY A 45 6.63 7.27 -4.31
CA GLY A 45 6.70 8.07 -5.54
C GLY A 45 8.07 8.07 -6.20
N CYS A 46 9.14 7.88 -5.42
CA CYS A 46 10.52 7.95 -5.91
C CYS A 46 11.49 7.14 -5.04
N VAL A 47 12.74 7.10 -5.46
CA VAL A 47 13.83 6.34 -4.81
C VAL A 47 14.11 6.70 -3.35
N LEU A 48 13.57 7.82 -2.84
CA LEU A 48 13.68 8.18 -1.41
C LEU A 48 12.89 7.25 -0.51
N LYS A 49 11.86 6.58 -1.03
CA LYS A 49 11.06 5.57 -0.31
C LYS A 49 10.55 6.06 1.04
N CYS A 50 9.92 7.23 1.05
CA CYS A 50 9.43 7.88 2.28
C CYS A 50 8.34 7.04 2.98
N VAL A 51 7.47 6.36 2.24
CA VAL A 51 6.45 5.47 2.81
C VAL A 51 7.12 4.30 3.51
N SER A 52 8.08 3.65 2.87
CA SER A 52 8.86 2.56 3.47
C SER A 52 9.58 2.99 4.74
N ALA A 53 10.17 4.20 4.75
CA ALA A 53 10.82 4.76 5.93
C ALA A 53 9.84 5.00 7.09
N CYS A 54 8.66 5.54 6.81
CA CYS A 54 7.62 5.75 7.82
C CYS A 54 7.12 4.41 8.42
N LEU A 55 6.93 3.39 7.59
CA LEU A 55 6.55 2.05 8.05
C LEU A 55 7.66 1.44 8.92
N SER A 56 8.91 1.56 8.50
CA SER A 56 10.07 1.08 9.27
C SER A 56 10.16 1.72 10.65
N ASN A 57 9.90 3.03 10.75
CA ASN A 57 9.85 3.74 12.03
C ASN A 57 8.74 3.23 12.96
N ALA A 58 7.66 2.70 12.40
CA ALA A 58 6.59 2.04 13.15
C ALA A 58 6.85 0.55 13.43
N GLY A 59 8.01 0.03 13.07
CA GLY A 59 8.38 -1.38 13.21
C GLY A 59 7.65 -2.31 12.26
N VAL A 60 7.22 -1.81 11.10
CA VAL A 60 6.43 -2.55 10.12
C VAL A 60 7.12 -2.54 8.76
N SER A 61 6.97 -3.62 8.01
CA SER A 61 7.40 -3.73 6.61
C SER A 61 6.20 -3.91 5.70
N ALA A 62 6.26 -3.34 4.50
CA ALA A 62 5.26 -3.59 3.47
C ALA A 62 5.39 -5.03 2.92
N ASP A 63 4.27 -5.65 2.62
CA ASP A 63 4.22 -6.96 1.94
C ASP A 63 4.53 -6.81 0.45
N THR A 64 4.10 -5.71 -0.13
CA THR A 64 4.44 -5.31 -1.49
C THR A 64 4.82 -3.84 -1.50
N LEU A 65 5.97 -3.53 -2.07
CA LEU A 65 6.44 -2.18 -2.29
C LEU A 65 6.49 -1.89 -3.79
N LEU A 66 5.80 -0.86 -4.22
CA LEU A 66 5.92 -0.30 -5.57
C LEU A 66 6.55 1.09 -5.49
N VAL A 67 7.62 1.28 -6.23
CA VAL A 67 8.29 2.58 -6.39
C VAL A 67 7.97 3.10 -7.77
N LEU A 68 7.24 4.21 -7.86
CA LEU A 68 6.72 4.70 -9.15
C LEU A 68 7.83 5.07 -10.14
N SER A 69 9.01 5.47 -9.65
CA SER A 69 10.16 5.73 -10.52
C SER A 69 10.65 4.49 -11.28
N ASP A 70 10.33 3.28 -10.82
CA ASP A 70 10.65 2.03 -11.53
C ASP A 70 9.74 1.80 -12.76
N TYR A 71 8.67 2.61 -12.88
CA TYR A 71 7.73 2.63 -14.00
C TYR A 71 7.87 3.89 -14.84
N ASP A 72 9.07 4.45 -14.93
CA ASP A 72 9.40 5.67 -15.69
C ASP A 72 8.67 6.94 -15.23
N VAL A 73 8.09 6.93 -14.03
CA VAL A 73 7.48 8.13 -13.44
C VAL A 73 8.58 9.03 -12.92
N LYS A 74 8.73 10.21 -13.52
CA LYS A 74 9.69 11.22 -13.11
C LYS A 74 9.04 12.26 -12.22
N LYS A 75 9.67 12.55 -11.08
CA LYS A 75 9.24 13.63 -10.20
C LYS A 75 9.59 14.98 -10.82
N CYS A 76 8.56 15.73 -11.18
CA CYS A 76 8.68 17.09 -11.67
C CYS A 76 8.40 18.08 -10.52
N LYS A 77 9.30 19.04 -10.31
CA LYS A 77 9.07 20.14 -9.36
C LYS A 77 8.14 21.17 -10.00
N HIS A 78 7.26 21.75 -9.18
CA HIS A 78 6.35 22.83 -9.58
C HIS A 78 5.40 22.46 -10.74
N ALA A 79 5.11 21.19 -10.93
CA ALA A 79 4.18 20.70 -11.94
C ALA A 79 3.34 19.54 -11.40
N ASP A 80 2.14 19.40 -11.91
CA ASP A 80 1.29 18.25 -11.65
C ASP A 80 1.84 17.00 -12.33
N PHE A 81 1.42 15.83 -11.86
CA PHE A 81 1.75 14.58 -12.52
C PHE A 81 0.92 14.41 -13.81
N ASP A 82 1.47 13.65 -14.77
CA ASP A 82 0.77 13.30 -16.00
C ASP A 82 -0.40 12.34 -15.67
N PRO A 83 -1.67 12.75 -15.91
CA PRO A 83 -2.82 11.93 -15.60
C PRO A 83 -2.93 10.68 -16.49
N VAL A 84 -2.44 10.72 -17.72
CA VAL A 84 -2.44 9.56 -18.63
C VAL A 84 -1.47 8.50 -18.12
N GLN A 85 -0.26 8.91 -17.77
CA GLN A 85 0.73 8.02 -17.17
C GLN A 85 0.23 7.45 -15.85
N ALA A 86 -0.45 8.26 -15.02
CA ALA A 86 -1.00 7.80 -13.76
C ALA A 86 -2.02 6.66 -13.94
N VAL A 87 -2.95 6.80 -14.89
CA VAL A 87 -3.95 5.77 -15.21
C VAL A 87 -3.27 4.50 -15.74
N GLU A 88 -2.29 4.64 -16.62
CA GLU A 88 -1.55 3.51 -17.19
C GLU A 88 -0.81 2.71 -16.12
N VAL A 89 -0.01 3.38 -15.28
CA VAL A 89 0.75 2.73 -14.21
C VAL A 89 -0.17 2.12 -13.16
N TYR A 90 -1.27 2.81 -12.83
CA TYR A 90 -2.29 2.29 -11.92
C TYR A 90 -2.88 0.96 -12.43
N ALA A 91 -3.34 0.93 -13.67
CA ALA A 91 -3.97 -0.25 -14.24
C ALA A 91 -2.98 -1.42 -14.45
N ARG A 92 -1.73 -1.11 -14.82
CA ARG A 92 -0.71 -2.10 -15.14
C ARG A 92 -0.03 -2.70 -13.91
N ALA A 93 0.19 -1.91 -12.86
CA ALA A 93 1.00 -2.32 -11.72
C ALA A 93 0.29 -2.22 -10.37
N VAL A 94 -0.36 -1.11 -10.08
CA VAL A 94 -0.87 -0.80 -8.73
C VAL A 94 -2.11 -1.62 -8.40
N LEU A 95 -3.12 -1.57 -9.26
CA LEU A 95 -4.36 -2.32 -9.06
C LEU A 95 -4.13 -3.84 -9.02
N PRO A 96 -3.36 -4.45 -9.95
CA PRO A 96 -3.04 -5.88 -9.87
C PRO A 96 -2.32 -6.28 -8.58
N ALA A 97 -1.41 -5.46 -8.07
CA ALA A 97 -0.72 -5.71 -6.81
C ALA A 97 -1.67 -5.71 -5.61
N ALA A 98 -2.59 -4.75 -5.55
CA ALA A 98 -3.61 -4.67 -4.49
C ALA A 98 -4.53 -5.89 -4.53
N LEU A 99 -5.01 -6.29 -5.70
CA LEU A 99 -5.88 -7.47 -5.86
C LEU A 99 -5.16 -8.76 -5.50
N ALA A 100 -3.87 -8.88 -5.79
CA ALA A 100 -3.07 -10.04 -5.41
C ALA A 100 -2.94 -10.18 -3.89
N LEU A 101 -2.73 -9.08 -3.16
CA LEU A 101 -2.72 -9.07 -1.70
C LEU A 101 -4.09 -9.44 -1.12
N ARG A 102 -5.16 -8.88 -1.64
CA ARG A 102 -6.54 -9.19 -1.23
C ARG A 102 -6.86 -10.67 -1.43
N GLY A 103 -6.48 -11.27 -2.55
CA GLY A 103 -6.66 -12.70 -2.81
C GLY A 103 -5.90 -13.59 -1.81
N GLY A 104 -4.75 -13.15 -1.31
CA GLY A 104 -4.01 -13.77 -0.22
C GLY A 104 -4.78 -13.72 1.10
N ASP A 105 -5.38 -12.59 1.42
CA ASP A 105 -6.18 -12.38 2.62
C ASP A 105 -7.45 -13.25 2.64
N GLU A 106 -8.16 -13.34 1.53
CA GLU A 106 -9.34 -14.20 1.40
C GLU A 106 -9.00 -15.70 1.57
N ARG A 107 -7.87 -16.15 1.06
CA ARG A 107 -7.39 -17.53 1.27
C ARG A 107 -7.09 -17.80 2.73
N TRP A 108 -6.49 -16.83 3.43
CA TRP A 108 -6.23 -16.96 4.86
C TRP A 108 -7.52 -16.97 5.67
N ALA A 109 -8.46 -16.09 5.37
CA ALA A 109 -9.74 -16.03 6.08
C ALA A 109 -10.49 -17.38 5.97
N ARG A 110 -10.44 -18.02 4.81
CA ARG A 110 -10.98 -19.37 4.63
C ARG A 110 -10.23 -20.42 5.45
N ALA A 111 -8.91 -20.40 5.42
CA ALA A 111 -8.08 -21.32 6.19
C ALA A 111 -8.25 -21.15 7.70
N ALA A 112 -8.41 -19.91 8.17
CA ALA A 112 -8.72 -19.62 9.57
C ALA A 112 -10.09 -20.20 10.00
N ALA A 113 -11.08 -20.11 9.14
CA ALA A 113 -12.42 -20.65 9.40
C ALA A 113 -12.43 -22.19 9.46
N THR A 114 -11.49 -22.87 8.79
CA THR A 114 -11.33 -24.34 8.81
C THR A 114 -10.34 -24.83 9.87
N GLY A 115 -9.71 -23.93 10.62
CA GLY A 115 -8.70 -24.28 11.63
C GLY A 115 -7.31 -24.61 11.07
N ASP A 116 -7.08 -24.42 9.77
CA ASP A 116 -5.84 -24.75 9.06
C ASP A 116 -5.00 -23.50 8.73
N ALA A 117 -5.27 -22.38 9.39
CA ALA A 117 -4.55 -21.13 9.15
C ALA A 117 -3.17 -21.15 9.80
N PRO A 118 -2.10 -20.79 9.07
CA PRO A 118 -0.79 -20.53 9.67
C PRO A 118 -0.89 -19.37 10.67
N THR A 119 -0.10 -19.43 11.72
CA THR A 119 -0.14 -18.47 12.83
C THR A 119 0.31 -17.05 12.48
N ASP A 120 1.00 -16.87 11.35
CA ASP A 120 1.47 -15.56 10.87
C ASP A 120 0.60 -15.01 9.76
N ARG A 121 0.04 -13.85 10.01
CA ARG A 121 -0.87 -13.36 9.04
C ARG A 121 -1.18 -11.94 8.89
N VAL A 122 -1.57 -11.54 7.85
CA VAL A 122 -1.46 -10.26 7.20
C VAL A 122 -2.78 -9.80 6.56
N ALA A 123 -3.21 -8.57 6.66
CA ALA A 123 -4.46 -7.99 6.15
C ALA A 123 -4.26 -6.68 5.35
N THR A 124 -5.05 -6.22 4.41
CA THR A 124 -4.67 -5.29 3.33
C THR A 124 -4.80 -3.77 3.59
N HIS A 125 -3.72 -2.99 3.47
CA HIS A 125 -3.75 -1.54 3.37
C HIS A 125 -2.98 -1.03 2.16
N ALA A 126 -3.44 0.04 1.53
CA ALA A 126 -2.66 0.85 0.60
C ALA A 126 -2.22 2.13 1.29
N THR A 127 -0.91 2.44 1.27
CA THR A 127 -0.31 3.64 1.86
C THR A 127 0.55 4.40 0.86
#